data_caea9d1d2035611bf19025f957726760
#
_entry.id   caea9d1d2035611bf19025f957726760
#
_cell.length_a   1.000
_cell.length_b   1.000
_cell.length_c   1.000
_cell.angle_alpha   90.00
_cell.angle_beta   90.00
_cell.angle_gamma   90.00
#
_symmetry.space_group_name_H-M   'P 1'
#
loop_
_entity.id
_entity.type
_entity.pdbx_description
1 polymer ?
#
loop_
_entity_poly.entity_id
_entity_poly.type
_entity_poly.pdbx_seq_one_letter_code
_entity_poly.pdbx_strand_id
1 'polypeptide(L)'
;MGSSGCGKSTFLSALNGFLEQKGGRYSGEILFKGENIKDKDEIWLRRKLAILFQDATLFPFSVERNLTYAMEFYEGSIKDKQKRVEELLKSVNLLDEINDLDMPASKLSGGQKQRLCIARMLTTKPEVLMLDEPCSSLDMKNVLIVEEFLKSLSQRYTIIITHNEEQAKRLGGRIVRIVDKKFTF
;
A
#
# COMPACT_ATOMS: atom_id res chain seq x y z
N MET A 1 -6.42 -7.95 -12.59
CA MET A 1 -7.41 -8.88 -12.02
C MET A 1 -7.11 -10.31 -12.45
N GLY A 2 -7.58 -11.34 -11.72
CA GLY A 2 -7.37 -12.75 -12.08
C GLY A 2 -7.70 -13.67 -10.91
N SER A 3 -7.83 -14.99 -11.17
CA SER A 3 -8.13 -16.01 -10.16
C SER A 3 -7.08 -16.06 -9.03
N SER A 4 -7.43 -16.65 -7.89
CA SER A 4 -6.46 -16.88 -6.81
C SER A 4 -5.31 -17.75 -7.31
N GLY A 5 -4.08 -17.46 -6.90
CA GLY A 5 -2.90 -18.22 -7.28
C GLY A 5 -2.35 -17.95 -8.70
N CYS A 6 -2.94 -17.06 -9.51
CA CYS A 6 -2.44 -16.77 -10.86
C CYS A 6 -1.16 -15.89 -10.90
N GLY A 7 -0.57 -15.53 -9.74
CA GLY A 7 0.70 -14.82 -9.66
C GLY A 7 0.63 -13.30 -9.45
N LYS A 8 -0.54 -12.74 -9.09
CA LYS A 8 -0.73 -11.28 -8.90
C LYS A 8 0.20 -10.70 -7.84
N SER A 9 0.21 -11.27 -6.64
CA SER A 9 1.08 -10.81 -5.54
C SER A 9 2.56 -11.03 -5.85
N THR A 10 2.90 -12.10 -6.57
CA THR A 10 4.25 -12.35 -7.09
C THR A 10 4.67 -11.25 -8.05
N PHE A 11 3.77 -10.82 -8.93
CA PHE A 11 4.02 -9.71 -9.85
C PHE A 11 4.30 -8.41 -9.10
N LEU A 12 3.48 -8.03 -8.11
CA LEU A 12 3.77 -6.84 -7.30
C LEU A 12 5.11 -6.94 -6.56
N SER A 13 5.42 -8.13 -6.02
CA SER A 13 6.69 -8.36 -5.35
C SER A 13 7.89 -8.25 -6.29
N ALA A 14 7.73 -8.61 -7.57
CA ALA A 14 8.78 -8.42 -8.57
C ALA A 14 9.01 -6.92 -8.87
N LEU A 15 7.94 -6.12 -8.95
CA LEU A 15 8.04 -4.69 -9.28
C LEU A 15 8.84 -3.88 -8.25
N ASN A 16 8.85 -4.26 -6.96
CA ASN A 16 9.60 -3.53 -5.93
C ASN A 16 10.86 -4.26 -5.42
N GLY A 17 11.32 -5.26 -6.16
CA GLY A 17 12.53 -6.03 -5.80
C GLY A 17 12.34 -7.02 -4.64
N PHE A 18 11.12 -7.17 -4.08
CA PHE A 18 10.87 -8.04 -2.93
C PHE A 18 10.88 -9.52 -3.31
N LEU A 19 10.62 -9.84 -4.59
CA LEU A 19 10.60 -11.22 -5.07
C LEU A 19 11.97 -11.89 -4.92
N GLU A 20 13.05 -11.20 -5.31
CA GLU A 20 14.42 -11.76 -5.25
C GLU A 20 14.87 -11.99 -3.81
N GLN A 21 14.48 -11.12 -2.87
CA GLN A 21 14.75 -11.34 -1.44
C GLN A 21 14.06 -12.59 -0.88
N LYS A 22 12.91 -12.96 -1.44
CA LYS A 22 12.19 -14.20 -1.09
C LYS A 22 12.75 -15.43 -1.82
N GLY A 23 13.87 -15.30 -2.53
CA GLY A 23 14.47 -16.38 -3.32
C GLY A 23 13.78 -16.64 -4.67
N GLY A 24 12.83 -15.80 -5.06
CA GLY A 24 12.18 -15.87 -6.37
C GLY A 24 13.09 -15.31 -7.48
N ARG A 25 12.75 -15.63 -8.73
CA ARG A 25 13.49 -15.15 -9.91
C ARG A 25 12.51 -14.71 -10.99
N TYR A 26 12.91 -13.75 -11.80
CA TYR A 26 12.21 -13.38 -13.03
C TYR A 26 13.22 -13.15 -14.17
N SER A 27 12.77 -13.26 -15.40
CA SER A 27 13.53 -12.93 -16.60
C SER A 27 12.97 -11.66 -17.24
N GLY A 28 13.81 -10.96 -18.01
CA GLY A 28 13.47 -9.69 -18.60
C GLY A 28 13.85 -8.51 -17.71
N GLU A 29 13.34 -7.34 -18.06
CA GLU A 29 13.66 -6.08 -17.41
C GLU A 29 12.42 -5.44 -16.81
N ILE A 30 12.59 -4.79 -15.66
CA ILE A 30 11.59 -3.93 -15.05
C ILE A 30 12.20 -2.54 -14.98
N LEU A 31 11.57 -1.59 -15.67
CA LEU A 31 12.08 -0.23 -15.74
C LEU A 31 11.21 0.71 -14.89
N PHE A 32 11.85 1.49 -14.04
CA PHE A 32 11.23 2.61 -13.34
C PHE A 32 11.86 3.91 -13.83
N LYS A 33 11.06 4.76 -14.46
CA LYS A 33 11.51 6.01 -15.12
C LYS A 33 12.64 5.79 -16.14
N GLY A 34 12.60 4.68 -16.87
CA GLY A 34 13.59 4.34 -17.89
C GLY A 34 14.86 3.67 -17.37
N GLU A 35 15.01 3.48 -16.07
CA GLU A 35 16.16 2.83 -15.45
C GLU A 35 15.77 1.47 -14.87
N ASN A 36 16.65 0.46 -15.01
CA ASN A 36 16.38 -0.87 -14.49
C ASN A 36 16.33 -0.87 -12.97
N ILE A 37 15.30 -1.48 -12.38
CA ILE A 37 15.15 -1.53 -10.92
C ILE A 37 16.28 -2.32 -10.24
N LYS A 38 16.94 -3.25 -10.95
CA LYS A 38 18.09 -4.01 -10.44
C LYS A 38 19.32 -3.17 -10.17
N ASP A 39 19.43 -2.01 -10.84
CA ASP A 39 20.54 -1.06 -10.68
C ASP A 39 20.29 -0.07 -9.53
N LYS A 40 19.15 -0.19 -8.84
CA LYS A 40 18.77 0.71 -7.77
C LYS A 40 19.04 0.11 -6.40
N ASP A 41 19.37 1.00 -5.45
CA ASP A 41 19.37 0.64 -4.05
C ASP A 41 18.00 0.14 -3.60
N GLU A 42 17.96 -0.98 -2.88
CA GLU A 42 16.71 -1.62 -2.49
C GLU A 42 15.86 -0.78 -1.53
N ILE A 43 16.50 -0.04 -0.62
CA ILE A 43 15.80 0.83 0.35
C ILE A 43 15.17 1.99 -0.42
N TRP A 44 15.93 2.60 -1.33
CA TRP A 44 15.44 3.66 -2.20
C TRP A 44 14.26 3.17 -3.06
N LEU A 45 14.39 2.00 -3.69
CA LEU A 45 13.36 1.43 -4.56
C LEU A 45 12.04 1.22 -3.78
N ARG A 46 12.10 0.60 -2.59
CA ARG A 46 10.92 0.33 -1.75
C ARG A 46 10.30 1.60 -1.19
N ARG A 47 11.09 2.64 -0.97
CA ARG A 47 10.56 3.96 -0.64
C ARG A 47 9.75 4.55 -1.78
N LYS A 48 10.19 4.36 -3.04
CA LYS A 48 9.52 4.89 -4.23
C LYS A 48 8.33 4.04 -4.69
N LEU A 49 8.46 2.74 -4.61
CA LEU A 49 7.48 1.74 -5.03
C LEU A 49 6.95 1.01 -3.80
N ALA A 50 6.02 1.66 -3.09
CA ALA A 50 5.47 1.10 -1.86
C ALA A 50 4.43 0.01 -2.14
N ILE A 51 4.47 -1.07 -1.36
CA ILE A 51 3.52 -2.18 -1.46
C ILE A 51 2.74 -2.37 -0.16
N LEU A 52 1.43 -2.52 -0.28
CA LEU A 52 0.53 -3.01 0.76
C LEU A 52 0.12 -4.43 0.42
N PHE A 53 0.49 -5.37 1.28
CA PHE A 53 0.07 -6.77 1.15
C PHE A 53 -1.36 -6.96 1.66
N GLN A 54 -1.99 -8.07 1.25
CA GLN A 54 -3.37 -8.42 1.59
C GLN A 54 -3.60 -8.43 3.12
N ASP A 55 -2.65 -8.98 3.88
CA ASP A 55 -2.72 -9.00 5.33
C ASP A 55 -2.23 -7.66 5.92
N ALA A 56 -3.13 -6.96 6.60
CA ALA A 56 -2.83 -5.70 7.28
C ALA A 56 -1.97 -5.94 8.53
N THR A 57 -0.68 -6.12 8.33
CA THR A 57 0.29 -6.33 9.43
C THR A 57 0.81 -5.00 9.94
N LEU A 58 0.47 -4.67 11.19
CA LEU A 58 1.01 -3.53 11.92
C LEU A 58 2.22 -3.93 12.76
N PHE A 59 3.10 -2.97 13.00
CA PHE A 59 4.16 -3.16 13.99
C PHE A 59 3.55 -3.23 15.40
N PRO A 60 4.17 -3.95 16.35
CA PRO A 60 3.70 -4.07 17.73
C PRO A 60 3.98 -2.77 18.52
N PHE A 61 3.57 -1.65 17.95
CA PHE A 61 3.75 -0.30 18.47
C PHE A 61 2.39 0.38 18.68
N SER A 62 2.42 1.60 19.21
CA SER A 62 1.25 2.49 19.25
C SER A 62 0.80 2.89 17.84
N VAL A 63 -0.38 3.49 17.73
CA VAL A 63 -0.89 4.04 16.47
C VAL A 63 0.08 5.09 15.92
N GLU A 64 0.47 6.07 16.74
CA GLU A 64 1.41 7.10 16.33
C GLU A 64 2.75 6.51 15.89
N ARG A 65 3.30 5.56 16.66
CA ARG A 65 4.60 4.96 16.35
C ARG A 65 4.58 4.15 15.06
N ASN A 66 3.46 3.54 14.68
CA ASN A 66 3.30 2.92 13.37
C ASN A 66 3.47 3.90 12.20
N LEU A 67 3.09 5.16 12.37
CA LEU A 67 3.24 6.19 11.35
C LEU A 67 4.63 6.84 11.39
N THR A 68 5.16 7.08 12.58
CA THR A 68 6.39 7.87 12.73
C THR A 68 7.67 7.06 12.54
N TYR A 69 7.63 5.75 12.73
CA TYR A 69 8.81 4.89 12.64
C TYR A 69 9.57 5.03 11.31
N ALA A 70 8.86 4.94 10.19
CA ALA A 70 9.47 5.09 8.87
C ALA A 70 9.90 6.55 8.58
N MET A 71 9.13 7.53 9.07
CA MET A 71 9.51 8.94 8.93
C MET A 71 10.84 9.22 9.63
N GLU A 72 10.99 8.77 10.88
CA GLU A 72 12.22 8.94 11.66
C GLU A 72 13.41 8.25 11.00
N PHE A 73 13.22 7.05 10.46
CA PHE A 73 14.28 6.33 9.75
C PHE A 73 14.83 7.10 8.55
N TYR A 74 13.95 7.75 7.76
CA TYR A 74 14.36 8.44 6.54
C TYR A 74 14.71 9.93 6.74
N GLU A 75 14.12 10.59 7.73
CA GLU A 75 14.24 12.03 7.91
C GLU A 75 15.04 12.40 9.18
N GLY A 76 15.28 11.42 10.08
CA GLY A 76 15.88 11.65 11.40
C GLY A 76 14.89 12.35 12.33
N SER A 77 14.90 13.67 12.35
CA SER A 77 13.93 14.47 13.13
C SER A 77 12.71 14.81 12.28
N ILE A 78 11.52 14.53 12.82
CA ILE A 78 10.26 14.82 12.12
C ILE A 78 9.82 16.24 12.49
N LYS A 79 9.86 17.17 11.54
CA LYS A 79 9.25 18.49 11.68
C LYS A 79 7.72 18.35 11.69
N ASP A 80 7.07 19.13 12.56
CA ASP A 80 5.60 19.16 12.70
C ASP A 80 4.99 17.77 12.84
N LYS A 81 5.60 16.90 13.65
CA LYS A 81 5.26 15.50 13.83
C LYS A 81 3.77 15.28 14.04
N GLN A 82 3.19 15.97 15.03
CA GLN A 82 1.78 15.83 15.36
C GLN A 82 0.88 16.17 14.17
N LYS A 83 1.10 17.30 13.53
CA LYS A 83 0.34 17.74 12.35
C LYS A 83 0.41 16.70 11.22
N ARG A 84 1.59 16.15 10.94
CA ARG A 84 1.75 15.11 9.89
C ARG A 84 1.03 13.82 10.22
N VAL A 85 1.04 13.41 11.49
CA VAL A 85 0.29 12.23 11.95
C VAL A 85 -1.22 12.46 11.80
N GLU A 86 -1.72 13.61 12.23
CA GLU A 86 -3.13 13.99 12.08
C GLU A 86 -3.57 14.04 10.61
N GLU A 87 -2.78 14.65 9.74
CA GLU A 87 -3.06 14.69 8.29
C GLU A 87 -3.14 13.30 7.67
N LEU A 88 -2.24 12.40 8.04
CA LEU A 88 -2.26 11.01 7.56
C LEU A 88 -3.50 10.25 8.08
N LEU A 89 -3.82 10.37 9.36
CA LEU A 89 -5.00 9.73 9.93
C LEU A 89 -6.29 10.30 9.34
N LYS A 90 -6.35 11.61 9.13
CA LYS A 90 -7.48 12.27 8.48
C LYS A 90 -7.68 11.78 7.04
N SER A 91 -6.59 11.60 6.30
CA SER A 91 -6.66 11.14 4.89
C SER A 91 -7.31 9.77 4.73
N VAL A 92 -7.26 8.93 5.75
CA VAL A 92 -7.87 7.60 5.77
C VAL A 92 -9.10 7.51 6.71
N ASN A 93 -9.66 8.65 7.11
CA ASN A 93 -10.81 8.75 8.02
C ASN A 93 -10.63 7.97 9.34
N LEU A 94 -9.45 8.08 9.94
CA LEU A 94 -9.15 7.45 11.25
C LEU A 94 -9.02 8.47 12.38
N LEU A 95 -8.79 9.75 12.10
CA LEU A 95 -8.48 10.75 13.11
C LEU A 95 -9.59 10.85 14.18
N ASP A 96 -10.84 10.90 13.74
CA ASP A 96 -12.00 11.04 14.64
C ASP A 96 -12.43 9.71 15.28
N GLU A 97 -11.85 8.58 14.83
CA GLU A 97 -12.15 7.26 15.38
C GLU A 97 -11.17 6.82 16.49
N ILE A 98 -10.04 7.52 16.62
CA ILE A 98 -8.95 7.15 17.54
C ILE A 98 -8.71 8.32 18.51
N ASN A 99 -9.16 8.15 19.75
CA ASN A 99 -9.02 9.18 20.79
C ASN A 99 -7.63 9.21 21.44
N ASP A 100 -6.88 8.11 21.37
CA ASP A 100 -5.57 7.95 22.00
C ASP A 100 -4.58 7.37 20.97
N LEU A 101 -3.66 8.19 20.51
CA LEU A 101 -2.65 7.78 19.53
C LEU A 101 -1.53 6.92 20.12
N ASP A 102 -1.39 6.93 21.46
CA ASP A 102 -0.42 6.09 22.16
C ASP A 102 -0.96 4.68 22.44
N MET A 103 -2.25 4.45 22.17
CA MET A 103 -2.82 3.10 22.32
C MET A 103 -2.11 2.08 21.40
N PRO A 104 -1.93 0.82 21.86
CA PRO A 104 -1.40 -0.24 21.03
C PRO A 104 -2.23 -0.45 19.77
N ALA A 105 -1.61 -0.45 18.60
CA ALA A 105 -2.29 -0.64 17.32
C ALA A 105 -2.97 -2.01 17.19
N SER A 106 -2.59 -2.98 18.01
CA SER A 106 -3.24 -4.30 18.10
C SER A 106 -4.71 -4.22 18.52
N LYS A 107 -5.11 -3.17 19.27
CA LYS A 107 -6.48 -2.96 19.74
C LYS A 107 -7.43 -2.44 18.66
N LEU A 108 -6.92 -2.02 17.53
CA LEU A 108 -7.73 -1.54 16.39
C LEU A 108 -8.59 -2.66 15.79
N SER A 109 -9.76 -2.32 15.27
CA SER A 109 -10.58 -3.20 14.45
C SER A 109 -9.87 -3.56 13.15
N GLY A 110 -10.32 -4.60 12.44
CA GLY A 110 -9.73 -5.01 11.16
C GLY A 110 -9.72 -3.86 10.13
N GLY A 111 -10.83 -3.12 10.01
CA GLY A 111 -10.92 -1.98 9.11
C GLY A 111 -10.01 -0.82 9.50
N GLN A 112 -9.88 -0.53 10.79
CA GLN A 112 -8.95 0.49 11.28
C GLN A 112 -7.48 0.08 11.05
N LYS A 113 -7.15 -1.20 11.27
CA LYS A 113 -5.81 -1.74 10.97
C LYS A 113 -5.45 -1.57 9.49
N GLN A 114 -6.36 -1.91 8.60
CA GLN A 114 -6.16 -1.76 7.16
C GLN A 114 -5.91 -0.30 6.78
N ARG A 115 -6.76 0.62 7.26
CA ARG A 115 -6.61 2.05 7.00
C ARG A 115 -5.32 2.62 7.60
N LEU A 116 -4.91 2.17 8.78
CA LEU A 116 -3.62 2.56 9.37
C LEU A 116 -2.42 2.04 8.55
N CYS A 117 -2.49 0.82 8.00
CA CYS A 117 -1.47 0.30 7.10
C CYS A 117 -1.34 1.15 5.83
N ILE A 118 -2.47 1.59 5.27
CA ILE A 118 -2.47 2.52 4.12
C ILE A 118 -1.82 3.86 4.51
N ALA A 119 -2.21 4.46 5.63
CA ALA A 119 -1.62 5.69 6.12
C ALA A 119 -0.10 5.54 6.35
N ARG A 120 0.33 4.42 6.94
CA ARG A 120 1.75 4.11 7.15
C ARG A 120 2.51 4.03 5.82
N MET A 121 1.94 3.41 4.80
CA MET A 121 2.56 3.34 3.47
C MET A 121 2.83 4.75 2.90
N LEU A 122 1.96 5.71 3.16
CA LEU A 122 2.10 7.09 2.68
C LEU A 122 3.19 7.89 3.39
N THR A 123 3.63 7.47 4.57
CA THR A 123 4.64 8.19 5.37
C THR A 123 5.95 8.40 4.61
N THR A 124 6.30 7.47 3.72
CA THR A 124 7.53 7.50 2.91
C THR A 124 7.38 8.33 1.63
N LYS A 125 6.20 8.90 1.37
CA LYS A 125 5.86 9.69 0.16
C LYS A 125 6.20 8.93 -1.13
N PRO A 126 5.66 7.73 -1.32
CA PRO A 126 5.96 6.92 -2.50
C PRO A 126 5.44 7.55 -3.78
N GLU A 127 6.07 7.25 -4.90
CA GLU A 127 5.64 7.67 -6.24
C GLU A 127 4.65 6.68 -6.86
N VAL A 128 4.81 5.39 -6.54
CA VAL A 128 3.90 4.32 -6.97
C VAL A 128 3.36 3.59 -5.75
N LEU A 129 2.05 3.42 -5.73
CA LEU A 129 1.35 2.63 -4.73
C LEU A 129 0.94 1.30 -5.34
N MET A 130 1.30 0.21 -4.70
CA MET A 130 0.91 -1.13 -5.09
C MET A 130 0.11 -1.76 -3.97
N LEU A 131 -1.14 -2.11 -4.24
CA LEU A 131 -2.08 -2.61 -3.25
C LEU A 131 -2.58 -3.99 -3.65
N ASP A 132 -2.33 -4.96 -2.80
CA ASP A 132 -2.80 -6.34 -2.99
C ASP A 132 -4.06 -6.56 -2.16
N GLU A 133 -5.22 -6.64 -2.83
CA GLU A 133 -6.54 -6.86 -2.24
C GLU A 133 -6.85 -5.89 -1.05
N PRO A 134 -6.71 -4.56 -1.21
CA PRO A 134 -6.72 -3.61 -0.09
C PRO A 134 -8.02 -3.55 0.69
N CYS A 135 -9.09 -4.16 0.17
CA CYS A 135 -10.43 -4.12 0.77
C CYS A 135 -11.01 -5.52 1.08
N SER A 136 -10.23 -6.59 0.91
CA SER A 136 -10.75 -7.98 0.99
C SER A 136 -11.36 -8.37 2.34
N SER A 137 -10.90 -7.73 3.42
CA SER A 137 -11.37 -8.00 4.81
C SER A 137 -12.24 -6.89 5.40
N LEU A 138 -12.70 -5.95 4.55
CA LEU A 138 -13.47 -4.79 5.00
C LEU A 138 -14.97 -4.98 4.75
N ASP A 139 -15.79 -4.45 5.68
CA ASP A 139 -17.20 -4.22 5.42
C ASP A 139 -17.40 -3.10 4.37
N MET A 140 -18.60 -3.01 3.79
CA MET A 140 -18.88 -2.11 2.69
C MET A 140 -18.65 -0.63 3.03
N LYS A 141 -18.89 -0.20 4.27
CA LYS A 141 -18.64 1.16 4.72
C LYS A 141 -17.13 1.50 4.64
N ASN A 142 -16.29 0.61 5.16
CA ASN A 142 -14.85 0.76 5.13
C ASN A 142 -14.28 0.63 3.71
N VAL A 143 -14.85 -0.25 2.87
CA VAL A 143 -14.50 -0.34 1.44
C VAL A 143 -14.67 1.01 0.76
N LEU A 144 -15.83 1.66 0.91
CA LEU A 144 -16.09 2.95 0.26
C LEU A 144 -15.13 4.06 0.73
N ILE A 145 -14.79 4.08 2.03
CA ILE A 145 -13.80 5.02 2.57
C ILE A 145 -12.43 4.83 1.89
N VAL A 146 -11.97 3.59 1.79
CA VAL A 146 -10.68 3.28 1.15
C VAL A 146 -10.71 3.61 -0.34
N GLU A 147 -11.81 3.28 -1.04
CA GLU A 147 -11.95 3.59 -2.47
C GLU A 147 -11.94 5.09 -2.74
N GLU A 148 -12.65 5.88 -1.92
CA GLU A 148 -12.67 7.35 -2.04
C GLU A 148 -11.28 7.93 -1.81
N PHE A 149 -10.60 7.44 -0.76
CA PHE A 149 -9.22 7.83 -0.51
C PHE A 149 -8.30 7.49 -1.70
N LEU A 150 -8.37 6.27 -2.25
CA LEU A 150 -7.54 5.87 -3.40
C LEU A 150 -7.81 6.73 -4.64
N LYS A 151 -9.06 7.13 -4.88
CA LYS A 151 -9.41 8.07 -5.95
C LYS A 151 -8.82 9.47 -5.73
N SER A 152 -8.72 9.92 -4.50
CA SER A 152 -8.14 11.23 -4.17
C SER A 152 -6.63 11.30 -4.46
N LEU A 153 -5.96 10.16 -4.61
CA LEU A 153 -4.53 10.06 -4.92
C LEU A 153 -4.21 10.23 -6.42
N SER A 154 -5.01 10.97 -7.16
CA SER A 154 -4.94 11.13 -8.62
C SER A 154 -3.57 11.56 -9.19
N GLN A 155 -2.69 12.12 -8.37
CA GLN A 155 -1.33 12.51 -8.77
C GLN A 155 -0.28 11.39 -8.61
N ARG A 156 -0.69 10.20 -8.19
CA ARG A 156 0.22 9.06 -7.97
C ARG A 156 -0.17 7.89 -8.87
N TYR A 157 0.83 7.19 -9.38
CA TYR A 157 0.58 5.93 -10.05
C TYR A 157 0.14 4.89 -9.03
N THR A 158 -1.00 4.25 -9.28
CA THR A 158 -1.55 3.23 -8.38
C THR A 158 -1.81 1.95 -9.14
N ILE A 159 -1.29 0.83 -8.64
CA ILE A 159 -1.55 -0.51 -9.14
C ILE A 159 -2.36 -1.24 -8.06
N ILE A 160 -3.57 -1.65 -8.39
CA ILE A 160 -4.46 -2.33 -7.45
C ILE A 160 -4.74 -3.74 -7.98
N ILE A 161 -4.46 -4.72 -7.15
CA ILE A 161 -4.91 -6.09 -7.36
C ILE A 161 -6.25 -6.25 -6.64
N THR A 162 -7.24 -6.69 -7.36
CA THR A 162 -8.53 -7.10 -6.80
C THR A 162 -9.16 -8.20 -7.66
N HIS A 163 -9.94 -9.07 -7.04
CA HIS A 163 -10.79 -10.02 -7.72
C HIS A 163 -12.25 -9.51 -7.86
N ASN A 164 -12.57 -8.38 -7.23
CA ASN A 164 -13.89 -7.76 -7.26
C ASN A 164 -14.03 -6.82 -8.47
N GLU A 165 -14.84 -7.25 -9.47
CA GLU A 165 -15.06 -6.47 -10.70
C GLU A 165 -15.79 -5.15 -10.46
N GLU A 166 -16.73 -5.13 -9.52
CA GLU A 166 -17.46 -3.90 -9.18
C GLU A 166 -16.52 -2.87 -8.53
N GLN A 167 -15.65 -3.31 -7.64
CA GLN A 167 -14.62 -2.47 -7.07
C GLN A 167 -13.71 -1.88 -8.15
N ALA A 168 -13.23 -2.71 -9.08
CA ALA A 168 -12.40 -2.25 -10.18
C ALA A 168 -13.11 -1.20 -11.04
N LYS A 169 -14.41 -1.38 -11.31
CA LYS A 169 -15.24 -0.40 -12.04
C LYS A 169 -15.39 0.91 -11.26
N ARG A 170 -15.67 0.83 -9.94
CA ARG A 170 -15.81 2.03 -9.09
C ARG A 170 -14.51 2.83 -8.97
N LEU A 171 -13.37 2.15 -8.87
CA LEU A 171 -12.05 2.81 -8.80
C LEU A 171 -11.66 3.45 -10.13
N GLY A 172 -12.13 2.92 -11.25
CA GLY A 172 -11.77 3.38 -12.58
C GLY A 172 -10.35 2.97 -12.99
N GLY A 173 -9.84 3.58 -14.05
CA GLY A 173 -8.52 3.30 -14.58
C GLY A 173 -8.50 2.14 -15.57
N ARG A 174 -7.28 1.73 -15.97
CA ARG A 174 -7.07 0.63 -16.92
C ARG A 174 -7.17 -0.71 -16.21
N ILE A 175 -8.08 -1.56 -16.66
CA ILE A 175 -8.21 -2.92 -16.12
C ILE A 175 -7.36 -3.87 -16.96
N VAL A 176 -6.46 -4.58 -16.30
CA VAL A 176 -5.62 -5.64 -16.87
C VAL A 176 -6.01 -6.96 -16.20
N ARG A 177 -6.24 -8.00 -17.01
CA ARG A 177 -6.54 -9.34 -16.51
C ARG A 177 -5.34 -10.27 -16.64
N ILE A 178 -5.20 -11.19 -15.69
CA ILE A 178 -4.25 -12.29 -15.77
C ILE A 178 -5.06 -13.57 -16.01
N VAL A 179 -4.93 -14.12 -17.20
CA VAL A 179 -5.56 -15.38 -17.61
C VAL A 179 -4.44 -16.32 -18.05
N ASP A 180 -4.43 -17.55 -17.52
CA ASP A 180 -3.38 -18.55 -17.81
C ASP A 180 -1.94 -18.00 -17.66
N LYS A 181 -1.72 -17.23 -16.58
CA LYS A 181 -0.44 -16.56 -16.26
C LYS A 181 0.04 -15.55 -17.31
N LYS A 182 -0.85 -15.08 -18.20
CA LYS A 182 -0.56 -14.05 -19.20
C LYS A 182 -1.41 -12.81 -18.95
N PHE A 183 -0.83 -11.64 -19.24
CA PHE A 183 -1.59 -10.39 -19.19
C PHE A 183 -2.49 -10.25 -20.42
N THR A 184 -3.74 -9.90 -20.17
CA THR A 184 -4.74 -9.58 -21.21
C THR A 184 -5.24 -8.15 -20.95
N PHE A 185 -5.23 -7.33 -22.00
CA PHE A 185 -5.55 -5.90 -21.94
C PHE A 185 -6.94 -5.63 -22.50
#